data_0f00192a6b21a19b07d929e22f1790a2
#
_entry.id   0f00192a6b21a19b07d929e22f1790a2
#
_cell.length_a   1.000
_cell.length_b   1.000
_cell.length_c   1.000
_cell.angle_alpha   90.00
_cell.angle_beta   90.00
_cell.angle_gamma   90.00
#
_symmetry.space_group_name_H-M   'P 1'
#
loop_
_entity.id
_entity.type
_entity.pdbx_description
1 polymer ?
#
loop_
_entity_poly.entity_id
_entity_poly.type
_entity_poly.pdbx_seq_one_letter_code
_entity_poly.pdbx_strand_id
1 'polypeptide(L)'
;MKYANRPLALLVAGALVVTLAGCSSSAVSTLTASSAAGNVLSATESEVSLEGATAFTFTDSGISAAEGDYNGYTIEGTALTISAAGTYVVSGSCADGSITIKADTENVTLVLNGLELTSTTTAPIVCGKSTGVTIAVQSGTQNTLADTAANNKDNENASADAESAVLKCKDGAQVVLCGGGTLNLSAAGKNGIKSGTENEGREASLTIRELTLNIDAPENDAVNAEQTLNVESGTLNISAGDDALHSDYTLNIGAEDTAGPTITISTCSEALEGATLNVFSGTIDITATDDCLNAANGDLTDYDFSMNISGGTITAYTSGGDGFDSNGSLTISGGSIAVWTANTADNQPLDADGTITITGGTVLAAGGSAGMGYTLDASQGYVTYGGGMGADSTARLTKDSAFAITDASGNTVYNGTALCDANYVFYCAQDVTADSDYTLTTGSTTLATATAQTGTSRASFGGMGGGQNGMTPPDGANGQTPPAMNGSAPGGQAPDGQQGGTPPEKPTGTLSGNPPQMPAQNNATSQAETTADV
;
A
#
# COMPACT_ATOMS: atom_id res chain seq x y z
N MET A 1 44.48 -49.43 -4.32
CA MET A 1 43.74 -50.46 -5.07
C MET A 1 42.26 -50.15 -5.08
N LYS A 2 41.70 -50.12 -6.27
CA LYS A 2 40.29 -50.10 -6.68
C LYS A 2 39.44 -48.83 -6.45
N TYR A 3 39.34 -48.08 -7.53
CA TYR A 3 38.32 -47.11 -7.85
C TYR A 3 36.95 -47.82 -8.05
N ALA A 4 35.86 -47.19 -7.61
CA ALA A 4 34.50 -47.56 -8.03
C ALA A 4 33.78 -46.31 -8.51
N ASN A 5 33.43 -46.31 -9.81
CA ASN A 5 32.67 -45.30 -10.54
C ASN A 5 31.20 -45.26 -10.08
N ARG A 6 30.63 -44.07 -10.00
CA ARG A 6 29.20 -43.86 -9.95
C ARG A 6 28.71 -43.28 -11.31
N PRO A 7 27.65 -43.78 -11.89
CA PRO A 7 27.12 -43.23 -13.12
C PRO A 7 26.18 -42.06 -12.87
N LEU A 8 26.29 -41.08 -13.78
CA LEU A 8 25.46 -39.87 -13.90
C LEU A 8 24.13 -40.28 -14.54
N ALA A 9 23.02 -40.05 -13.87
CA ALA A 9 21.69 -40.27 -14.45
C ALA A 9 21.21 -38.99 -15.16
N LEU A 10 21.06 -39.13 -16.47
CA LEU A 10 20.52 -38.11 -17.37
C LEU A 10 18.99 -38.21 -17.34
N LEU A 11 18.30 -37.18 -16.87
CA LEU A 11 16.85 -37.08 -16.94
C LEU A 11 16.46 -36.44 -18.28
N VAL A 12 15.85 -37.22 -19.14
CA VAL A 12 15.25 -36.77 -20.42
C VAL A 12 13.83 -36.30 -20.12
N ALA A 13 13.55 -35.02 -20.33
CA ALA A 13 12.20 -34.48 -20.33
C ALA A 13 11.49 -34.83 -21.63
N GLY A 14 10.53 -35.73 -21.56
CA GLY A 14 9.65 -36.04 -22.68
C GLY A 14 8.45 -35.09 -22.71
N ALA A 15 8.34 -34.31 -23.79
CA ALA A 15 7.15 -33.53 -24.08
C ALA A 15 6.04 -34.46 -24.60
N LEU A 16 4.94 -34.56 -23.84
CA LEU A 16 3.73 -35.27 -24.30
C LEU A 16 2.79 -34.26 -24.96
N VAL A 17 2.67 -34.34 -26.29
CA VAL A 17 1.64 -33.61 -27.05
C VAL A 17 0.35 -34.42 -26.99
N VAL A 18 -0.67 -33.93 -26.28
CA VAL A 18 -2.02 -34.50 -26.31
C VAL A 18 -2.88 -33.62 -27.21
N THR A 19 -3.28 -34.19 -28.36
CA THR A 19 -4.33 -33.62 -29.21
C THR A 19 -5.69 -33.95 -28.63
N LEU A 20 -6.40 -32.94 -28.11
CA LEU A 20 -7.79 -33.06 -27.68
C LEU A 20 -8.74 -32.87 -28.85
N ALA A 21 -9.42 -33.93 -29.22
CA ALA A 21 -10.62 -33.90 -30.06
C ALA A 21 -11.81 -33.46 -29.18
N GLY A 22 -12.63 -32.54 -29.71
CA GLY A 22 -13.66 -31.88 -28.99
C GLY A 22 -14.79 -32.75 -28.43
N CYS A 23 -15.24 -32.42 -27.23
CA CYS A 23 -16.62 -32.58 -26.78
C CYS A 23 -16.96 -31.39 -25.90
N SER A 24 -18.04 -30.69 -26.24
CA SER A 24 -18.60 -29.59 -25.49
C SER A 24 -19.18 -30.11 -24.16
N SER A 25 -18.53 -29.84 -23.06
CA SER A 25 -19.13 -29.89 -21.73
C SER A 25 -18.95 -28.53 -21.10
N SER A 26 -20.06 -27.91 -20.71
CA SER A 26 -20.07 -26.67 -19.93
C SER A 26 -19.27 -26.91 -18.66
N ALA A 27 -18.10 -26.29 -18.56
CA ALA A 27 -17.32 -26.31 -17.34
C ALA A 27 -18.04 -25.44 -16.31
N VAL A 28 -18.53 -26.06 -15.24
CA VAL A 28 -18.99 -25.36 -14.04
C VAL A 28 -17.75 -24.87 -13.32
N SER A 29 -17.57 -23.55 -13.28
CA SER A 29 -16.50 -22.94 -12.49
C SER A 29 -16.93 -22.92 -11.02
N THR A 30 -16.08 -23.41 -10.15
CA THR A 30 -16.32 -23.40 -8.69
C THR A 30 -15.31 -22.50 -7.99
N LEU A 31 -15.77 -21.38 -7.37
CA LEU A 31 -15.00 -20.54 -6.47
C LEU A 31 -15.25 -20.98 -5.00
N THR A 32 -14.27 -21.20 -4.19
CA THR A 32 -14.44 -21.53 -2.77
C THR A 32 -14.32 -20.29 -1.91
N ALA A 33 -15.42 -19.83 -1.31
CA ALA A 33 -15.37 -18.78 -0.30
C ALA A 33 -14.67 -19.28 0.97
N SER A 34 -13.60 -18.62 1.39
CA SER A 34 -12.96 -18.85 2.67
C SER A 34 -13.59 -17.94 3.72
N SER A 35 -14.06 -18.52 4.83
CA SER A 35 -14.50 -17.76 5.98
C SER A 35 -13.32 -17.04 6.62
N ALA A 36 -13.51 -15.79 7.03
CA ALA A 36 -12.55 -14.99 7.75
C ALA A 36 -12.08 -15.68 9.03
N ALA A 37 -10.99 -16.41 8.95
CA ALA A 37 -10.14 -16.88 10.03
C ALA A 37 -8.82 -17.29 9.38
N GLY A 38 -7.77 -16.51 9.61
CA GLY A 38 -6.42 -16.62 9.13
C GLY A 38 -5.93 -18.00 8.70
N ASN A 39 -6.21 -18.38 7.47
CA ASN A 39 -5.49 -19.44 6.79
C ASN A 39 -5.03 -18.88 5.45
N VAL A 40 -3.72 -18.71 5.32
CA VAL A 40 -3.04 -18.42 4.07
C VAL A 40 -3.44 -19.51 3.07
N LEU A 41 -4.28 -19.16 2.10
CA LEU A 41 -4.53 -20.02 0.95
C LEU A 41 -3.35 -19.87 0.00
N SER A 42 -2.65 -20.97 -0.26
CA SER A 42 -1.71 -21.10 -1.36
C SER A 42 -2.37 -20.63 -2.66
N ALA A 43 -1.63 -19.86 -3.47
CA ALA A 43 -2.07 -19.30 -4.75
C ALA A 43 -2.47 -20.40 -5.74
N THR A 44 -3.69 -20.89 -5.59
CA THR A 44 -4.40 -21.70 -6.56
C THR A 44 -5.81 -21.12 -6.61
N GLU A 45 -6.22 -20.72 -7.79
CA GLU A 45 -7.50 -20.09 -8.12
C GLU A 45 -8.63 -20.51 -7.19
N SER A 46 -9.13 -19.55 -6.39
CA SER A 46 -10.34 -19.75 -5.59
C SER A 46 -11.53 -19.75 -6.54
N GLU A 47 -12.04 -20.95 -6.88
CA GLU A 47 -13.25 -21.06 -7.71
C GLU A 47 -14.51 -21.06 -6.83
N VAL A 48 -15.44 -20.08 -7.01
CA VAL A 48 -16.76 -20.05 -6.35
C VAL A 48 -17.67 -21.10 -6.95
N SER A 49 -18.27 -21.96 -6.14
CA SER A 49 -19.33 -22.85 -6.60
C SER A 49 -20.58 -22.03 -6.94
N LEU A 50 -20.99 -22.10 -8.19
CA LEU A 50 -22.24 -21.52 -8.66
C LEU A 50 -23.44 -22.46 -8.50
N GLU A 51 -23.27 -23.63 -7.90
CA GLU A 51 -24.36 -24.56 -7.63
C GLU A 51 -25.35 -23.95 -6.64
N GLY A 52 -26.61 -23.88 -7.03
CA GLY A 52 -27.67 -23.26 -6.23
C GLY A 52 -27.65 -21.71 -6.23
N ALA A 53 -26.79 -21.08 -7.02
CA ALA A 53 -26.74 -19.63 -7.11
C ALA A 53 -28.00 -19.05 -7.76
N THR A 54 -28.43 -17.88 -7.26
CA THR A 54 -29.48 -17.09 -7.89
C THR A 54 -28.86 -16.14 -8.90
N ALA A 55 -29.21 -16.25 -10.17
CA ALA A 55 -28.66 -15.43 -11.23
C ALA A 55 -29.58 -14.27 -11.62
N PHE A 56 -28.96 -13.10 -11.84
CA PHE A 56 -29.63 -11.88 -12.27
C PHE A 56 -28.97 -11.35 -13.54
N THR A 57 -29.80 -10.84 -14.44
CA THR A 57 -29.33 -10.11 -15.62
C THR A 57 -29.88 -8.70 -15.58
N PHE A 58 -28.98 -7.73 -15.56
CA PHE A 58 -29.28 -6.29 -15.59
C PHE A 58 -29.47 -5.79 -17.00
N THR A 59 -30.45 -4.93 -17.18
CA THR A 59 -30.70 -4.16 -18.41
C THR A 59 -31.23 -2.77 -18.03
N ASP A 60 -31.21 -1.81 -18.94
CA ASP A 60 -31.77 -0.47 -18.70
C ASP A 60 -33.28 -0.48 -18.40
N SER A 61 -33.99 -1.54 -18.74
CA SER A 61 -35.42 -1.68 -18.50
C SER A 61 -35.80 -2.41 -17.21
N GLY A 62 -34.80 -2.97 -16.49
CA GLY A 62 -35.02 -3.72 -15.28
C GLY A 62 -34.10 -4.93 -15.13
N ILE A 63 -34.30 -5.68 -14.07
CA ILE A 63 -33.52 -6.86 -13.72
C ILE A 63 -34.39 -8.11 -13.88
N SER A 64 -33.89 -9.12 -14.60
CA SER A 64 -34.51 -10.43 -14.65
C SER A 64 -33.78 -11.39 -13.72
N ALA A 65 -34.51 -12.16 -12.91
CA ALA A 65 -34.00 -13.27 -12.13
C ALA A 65 -34.20 -14.58 -12.89
N ALA A 66 -33.28 -15.54 -12.74
CA ALA A 66 -33.48 -16.91 -13.22
C ALA A 66 -34.71 -17.54 -12.54
N GLU A 67 -35.42 -18.44 -13.24
CA GLU A 67 -36.59 -19.12 -12.65
C GLU A 67 -36.19 -19.98 -11.46
N GLY A 68 -36.92 -19.85 -10.34
CA GLY A 68 -36.74 -20.61 -9.10
C GLY A 68 -37.53 -20.00 -7.93
N ASP A 69 -37.75 -20.77 -6.89
CA ASP A 69 -38.34 -20.32 -5.62
C ASP A 69 -37.27 -19.69 -4.73
N TYR A 70 -36.76 -18.50 -5.11
CA TYR A 70 -35.71 -17.81 -4.39
C TYR A 70 -36.31 -16.78 -3.43
N ASN A 71 -35.97 -16.89 -2.15
CA ASN A 71 -36.26 -15.90 -1.13
C ASN A 71 -34.94 -15.18 -0.77
N GLY A 72 -35.04 -13.97 -0.27
CA GLY A 72 -33.87 -13.23 0.23
C GLY A 72 -33.35 -12.15 -0.71
N TYR A 73 -34.15 -11.74 -1.67
CA TYR A 73 -33.90 -10.54 -2.48
C TYR A 73 -35.20 -9.82 -2.86
N THR A 74 -35.08 -8.56 -3.25
CA THR A 74 -36.13 -7.78 -3.90
C THR A 74 -35.57 -7.04 -5.11
N ILE A 75 -36.42 -6.86 -6.13
CA ILE A 75 -36.09 -6.09 -7.34
C ILE A 75 -37.09 -4.93 -7.44
N GLU A 76 -36.58 -3.70 -7.52
CA GLU A 76 -37.37 -2.49 -7.76
C GLU A 76 -36.79 -1.75 -8.96
N GLY A 77 -37.37 -1.97 -10.16
CA GLY A 77 -36.84 -1.45 -11.41
C GLY A 77 -35.43 -2.01 -11.71
N THR A 78 -34.41 -1.18 -11.64
CA THR A 78 -33.00 -1.50 -11.86
C THR A 78 -32.19 -1.61 -10.55
N ALA A 79 -32.88 -1.61 -9.40
CA ALA A 79 -32.26 -1.81 -8.09
C ALA A 79 -32.50 -3.24 -7.58
N LEU A 80 -31.41 -3.92 -7.17
CA LEU A 80 -31.42 -5.23 -6.53
C LEU A 80 -31.06 -5.07 -5.06
N THR A 81 -31.92 -5.57 -4.15
CA THR A 81 -31.58 -5.67 -2.72
C THR A 81 -31.47 -7.13 -2.31
N ILE A 82 -30.33 -7.53 -1.78
CA ILE A 82 -30.05 -8.86 -1.23
C ILE A 82 -30.21 -8.81 0.29
N SER A 83 -30.99 -9.71 0.87
CA SER A 83 -31.34 -9.70 2.29
C SER A 83 -31.19 -11.05 2.98
N ALA A 84 -30.55 -12.04 2.36
CA ALA A 84 -30.26 -13.34 2.94
C ALA A 84 -28.90 -13.86 2.48
N ALA A 85 -28.33 -14.77 3.27
CA ALA A 85 -27.15 -15.55 2.90
C ALA A 85 -27.38 -16.31 1.59
N GLY A 86 -26.33 -16.45 0.79
CA GLY A 86 -26.38 -17.19 -0.47
C GLY A 86 -25.40 -16.71 -1.50
N THR A 87 -25.39 -17.40 -2.64
CA THR A 87 -24.60 -17.03 -3.82
C THR A 87 -25.49 -16.38 -4.87
N TYR A 88 -25.13 -15.18 -5.29
CA TYR A 88 -25.87 -14.34 -6.21
C TYR A 88 -24.97 -13.96 -7.39
N VAL A 89 -25.36 -14.36 -8.59
CA VAL A 89 -24.58 -14.09 -9.83
C VAL A 89 -25.23 -12.94 -10.55
N VAL A 90 -24.45 -11.90 -10.86
CA VAL A 90 -24.95 -10.70 -11.55
C VAL A 90 -24.19 -10.52 -12.85
N SER A 91 -24.94 -10.19 -13.91
CA SER A 91 -24.41 -9.99 -15.26
C SER A 91 -25.24 -8.98 -16.04
N GLY A 92 -24.79 -8.63 -17.25
CA GLY A 92 -25.50 -7.73 -18.15
C GLY A 92 -25.04 -6.29 -18.06
N SER A 93 -25.79 -5.35 -18.65
CA SER A 93 -25.43 -3.93 -18.71
C SER A 93 -26.62 -3.06 -18.32
N CYS A 94 -26.39 -2.09 -17.46
CA CYS A 94 -27.41 -1.12 -17.01
C CYS A 94 -26.77 0.25 -16.78
N ALA A 95 -27.30 1.26 -17.46
CA ALA A 95 -26.79 2.62 -17.39
C ALA A 95 -27.21 3.38 -16.11
N ASP A 96 -28.21 2.87 -15.37
CA ASP A 96 -28.60 3.43 -14.06
C ASP A 96 -29.24 2.33 -13.20
N GLY A 97 -28.44 1.71 -12.34
CA GLY A 97 -28.87 0.62 -11.47
C GLY A 97 -27.99 0.49 -10.23
N SER A 98 -28.43 -0.35 -9.28
CA SER A 98 -27.69 -0.57 -8.05
C SER A 98 -27.91 -1.96 -7.46
N ILE A 99 -26.96 -2.39 -6.64
CA ILE A 99 -27.01 -3.61 -5.84
C ILE A 99 -26.76 -3.23 -4.39
N THR A 100 -27.68 -3.58 -3.49
CA THR A 100 -27.54 -3.35 -2.06
C THR A 100 -27.61 -4.67 -1.31
N ILE A 101 -26.57 -4.97 -0.53
CA ILE A 101 -26.61 -6.01 0.49
C ILE A 101 -27.15 -5.34 1.76
N LYS A 102 -28.31 -5.84 2.25
CA LYS A 102 -28.99 -5.25 3.42
C LYS A 102 -28.12 -5.40 4.67
N ALA A 103 -28.21 -4.42 5.57
CA ALA A 103 -27.53 -4.47 6.87
C ALA A 103 -27.81 -5.78 7.61
N ASP A 104 -26.84 -6.23 8.39
CA ASP A 104 -26.85 -7.46 9.20
C ASP A 104 -26.99 -8.77 8.38
N THR A 105 -26.69 -8.71 7.07
CA THR A 105 -26.73 -9.90 6.20
C THR A 105 -25.33 -10.49 6.10
N GLU A 106 -25.21 -11.73 6.54
CA GLU A 106 -23.95 -12.48 6.59
C GLU A 106 -23.89 -13.54 5.49
N ASN A 107 -22.68 -14.00 5.16
CA ASN A 107 -22.43 -15.09 4.24
C ASN A 107 -23.05 -14.87 2.84
N VAL A 108 -22.91 -13.67 2.32
CA VAL A 108 -23.28 -13.30 0.96
C VAL A 108 -22.08 -13.48 0.04
N THR A 109 -22.25 -14.23 -1.04
CA THR A 109 -21.30 -14.25 -2.16
C THR A 109 -21.95 -13.59 -3.38
N LEU A 110 -21.45 -12.41 -3.76
CA LEU A 110 -21.87 -11.70 -4.96
C LEU A 110 -20.86 -11.96 -6.08
N VAL A 111 -21.28 -12.69 -7.10
CA VAL A 111 -20.41 -13.03 -8.25
C VAL A 111 -20.65 -12.08 -9.40
N LEU A 112 -19.65 -11.30 -9.77
CA LEU A 112 -19.67 -10.42 -10.93
C LEU A 112 -19.26 -11.24 -12.18
N ASN A 113 -20.18 -11.41 -13.11
CA ASN A 113 -20.01 -12.27 -14.28
C ASN A 113 -20.32 -11.52 -15.59
N GLY A 114 -19.47 -10.59 -15.95
CA GLY A 114 -19.67 -9.73 -17.12
C GLY A 114 -20.73 -8.65 -16.84
N LEU A 115 -20.64 -8.01 -15.69
CA LEU A 115 -21.51 -6.90 -15.29
C LEU A 115 -20.91 -5.56 -15.72
N GLU A 116 -21.72 -4.74 -16.39
CA GLU A 116 -21.46 -3.34 -16.67
C GLU A 116 -22.57 -2.52 -16.00
N LEU A 117 -22.28 -1.89 -14.87
CA LEU A 117 -23.26 -1.21 -14.03
C LEU A 117 -22.81 0.21 -13.71
N THR A 118 -23.59 1.17 -14.16
CA THR A 118 -23.46 2.57 -13.73
C THR A 118 -24.59 2.91 -12.76
N SER A 119 -24.32 3.75 -11.78
CA SER A 119 -25.34 4.36 -10.93
C SER A 119 -25.24 5.88 -11.00
N THR A 120 -26.35 6.54 -11.31
CA THR A 120 -26.36 8.00 -11.50
C THR A 120 -26.59 8.77 -10.20
N THR A 121 -27.04 8.11 -9.12
CA THR A 121 -27.45 8.80 -7.88
C THR A 121 -26.88 8.20 -6.60
N THR A 122 -26.36 6.98 -6.65
CA THR A 122 -25.84 6.25 -5.48
C THR A 122 -24.64 5.40 -5.89
N ALA A 123 -24.11 4.59 -4.99
CA ALA A 123 -23.10 3.60 -5.34
C ALA A 123 -23.69 2.45 -6.18
N PRO A 124 -23.03 1.99 -7.24
CA PRO A 124 -23.40 0.77 -7.95
C PRO A 124 -23.51 -0.45 -7.03
N ILE A 125 -22.64 -0.58 -6.02
CA ILE A 125 -22.72 -1.64 -5.00
C ILE A 125 -22.59 -1.05 -3.60
N VAL A 126 -23.56 -1.40 -2.72
CA VAL A 126 -23.56 -1.03 -1.30
C VAL A 126 -23.59 -2.29 -0.44
N CYS A 127 -22.54 -2.53 0.35
CA CYS A 127 -22.56 -3.47 1.45
C CYS A 127 -23.03 -2.74 2.71
N GLY A 128 -24.22 -3.11 3.22
CA GLY A 128 -24.83 -2.47 4.39
C GLY A 128 -24.03 -2.66 5.67
N LYS A 129 -24.47 -2.00 6.76
CA LYS A 129 -23.77 -2.10 8.06
C LYS A 129 -23.72 -3.56 8.54
N SER A 130 -22.63 -3.92 9.17
CA SER A 130 -22.43 -5.25 9.80
C SER A 130 -22.68 -6.43 8.84
N THR A 131 -22.35 -6.27 7.55
CA THR A 131 -22.47 -7.36 6.58
C THR A 131 -21.19 -8.18 6.46
N GLY A 132 -21.33 -9.46 6.08
CA GLY A 132 -20.23 -10.35 5.69
C GLY A 132 -20.36 -10.74 4.22
N VAL A 133 -19.53 -10.16 3.35
CA VAL A 133 -19.69 -10.22 1.89
C VAL A 133 -18.40 -10.65 1.21
N THR A 134 -18.50 -11.64 0.33
CA THR A 134 -17.47 -11.91 -0.68
C THR A 134 -17.97 -11.40 -2.03
N ILE A 135 -17.27 -10.44 -2.63
CA ILE A 135 -17.49 -9.99 -4.00
C ILE A 135 -16.48 -10.72 -4.87
N ALA A 136 -16.94 -11.67 -5.65
CA ALA A 136 -16.11 -12.54 -6.47
C ALA A 136 -16.20 -12.15 -7.94
N VAL A 137 -15.06 -11.80 -8.54
CA VAL A 137 -14.98 -11.45 -9.97
C VAL A 137 -14.71 -12.74 -10.76
N GLN A 138 -15.70 -13.19 -11.51
CA GLN A 138 -15.62 -14.47 -12.24
C GLN A 138 -14.41 -14.52 -13.17
N SER A 139 -13.65 -15.59 -13.10
CA SER A 139 -12.44 -15.80 -13.89
C SER A 139 -12.70 -15.62 -15.39
N GLY A 140 -11.83 -14.88 -16.07
CA GLY A 140 -11.92 -14.61 -17.50
C GLY A 140 -13.01 -13.61 -17.91
N THR A 141 -13.74 -13.00 -16.95
CA THR A 141 -14.70 -11.94 -17.24
C THR A 141 -14.11 -10.55 -17.00
N GLN A 142 -14.71 -9.56 -17.65
CA GLN A 142 -14.49 -8.15 -17.37
C GLN A 142 -15.78 -7.55 -16.82
N ASN A 143 -15.65 -6.80 -15.75
CA ASN A 143 -16.75 -6.13 -15.07
C ASN A 143 -16.41 -4.65 -14.92
N THR A 144 -17.41 -3.79 -15.03
CA THR A 144 -17.23 -2.34 -14.88
C THR A 144 -18.31 -1.80 -13.96
N LEU A 145 -17.89 -1.06 -12.95
CA LEU A 145 -18.77 -0.29 -12.08
C LEU A 145 -18.41 1.18 -12.20
N ALA A 146 -19.40 2.04 -12.35
CA ALA A 146 -19.20 3.47 -12.48
C ALA A 146 -20.26 4.25 -11.73
N ASP A 147 -19.89 5.44 -11.26
CA ASP A 147 -20.83 6.39 -10.70
C ASP A 147 -20.77 7.77 -11.42
N THR A 148 -21.46 8.74 -10.90
CA THR A 148 -21.47 10.11 -11.39
C THR A 148 -21.21 11.10 -10.26
N ALA A 149 -20.93 12.35 -10.59
CA ALA A 149 -20.72 13.43 -9.63
C ALA A 149 -21.89 13.62 -8.64
N ALA A 150 -23.11 13.16 -8.96
CA ALA A 150 -24.26 13.21 -8.04
C ALA A 150 -24.15 12.19 -6.88
N ASN A 151 -23.27 11.17 -7.00
CA ASN A 151 -22.96 10.25 -5.92
C ASN A 151 -21.90 10.80 -4.93
N ASN A 152 -21.66 12.08 -4.89
CA ASN A 152 -20.75 12.71 -3.94
C ASN A 152 -21.53 13.57 -2.95
N LYS A 153 -21.56 13.18 -1.66
CA LYS A 153 -22.28 13.90 -0.59
C LYS A 153 -21.78 15.32 -0.37
N ASP A 154 -20.54 15.61 -0.75
CA ASP A 154 -19.92 16.92 -0.58
C ASP A 154 -20.24 17.86 -1.76
N ASN A 155 -20.87 17.34 -2.83
CA ASN A 155 -21.25 18.12 -3.99
C ASN A 155 -22.57 18.89 -3.71
N GLU A 156 -22.66 20.15 -4.13
CA GLU A 156 -23.87 20.96 -3.98
C GLU A 156 -25.11 20.37 -4.69
N ASN A 157 -24.90 19.53 -5.71
CA ASN A 157 -25.93 18.82 -6.46
C ASN A 157 -25.99 17.32 -6.11
N ALA A 158 -25.52 16.95 -4.92
CA ALA A 158 -25.52 15.56 -4.48
C ALA A 158 -26.94 14.97 -4.48
N SER A 159 -27.06 13.72 -4.87
CA SER A 159 -28.26 12.94 -4.65
C SER A 159 -28.52 12.74 -3.15
N ALA A 160 -29.81 12.64 -2.77
CA ALA A 160 -30.18 12.27 -1.41
C ALA A 160 -29.67 10.86 -1.00
N ASP A 161 -29.46 10.00 -1.99
CA ASP A 161 -29.00 8.62 -1.82
C ASP A 161 -27.50 8.45 -2.12
N ALA A 162 -26.75 9.54 -2.25
CA ALA A 162 -25.32 9.51 -2.51
C ALA A 162 -24.57 8.72 -1.43
N GLU A 163 -23.58 7.92 -1.83
CA GLU A 163 -22.74 7.11 -0.95
C GLU A 163 -21.24 7.47 -1.03
N SER A 164 -20.86 8.36 -1.94
CA SER A 164 -19.52 8.90 -2.13
C SER A 164 -18.46 7.83 -2.48
N ALA A 165 -18.87 6.75 -3.11
CA ALA A 165 -17.99 5.68 -3.61
C ALA A 165 -18.70 4.82 -4.66
N VAL A 166 -17.95 4.22 -5.56
CA VAL A 166 -18.47 3.23 -6.53
C VAL A 166 -18.81 1.91 -5.83
N LEU A 167 -17.96 1.46 -4.93
CA LEU A 167 -18.22 0.34 -4.01
C LEU A 167 -18.20 0.88 -2.58
N LYS A 168 -19.38 0.93 -1.94
CA LYS A 168 -19.53 1.38 -0.55
C LYS A 168 -19.71 0.20 0.40
N CYS A 169 -18.77 0.03 1.32
CA CYS A 169 -18.89 -0.86 2.45
C CYS A 169 -19.16 0.00 3.69
N LYS A 170 -20.31 -0.23 4.37
CA LYS A 170 -20.71 0.59 5.53
C LYS A 170 -20.05 0.06 6.81
N ASP A 171 -20.24 0.80 7.92
CA ASP A 171 -19.63 0.50 9.21
C ASP A 171 -19.87 -0.96 9.64
N GLY A 172 -18.84 -1.62 10.17
CA GLY A 172 -18.84 -3.02 10.57
C GLY A 172 -18.94 -4.02 9.42
N ALA A 173 -18.95 -3.58 8.15
CA ALA A 173 -18.93 -4.49 7.03
C ALA A 173 -17.55 -5.14 6.86
N GLN A 174 -17.55 -6.46 6.70
CA GLN A 174 -16.35 -7.25 6.39
C GLN A 174 -16.47 -7.74 4.95
N VAL A 175 -15.64 -7.18 4.07
CA VAL A 175 -15.75 -7.41 2.63
C VAL A 175 -14.45 -8.01 2.09
N VAL A 176 -14.59 -9.09 1.35
CA VAL A 176 -13.49 -9.69 0.56
C VAL A 176 -13.81 -9.48 -0.91
N LEU A 177 -12.94 -8.78 -1.61
CA LEU A 177 -12.98 -8.60 -3.07
C LEU A 177 -11.93 -9.53 -3.69
N CYS A 178 -12.38 -10.52 -4.48
CA CYS A 178 -11.47 -11.56 -4.97
C CYS A 178 -11.88 -12.12 -6.33
N GLY A 179 -11.11 -13.08 -6.85
CA GLY A 179 -11.43 -13.85 -8.05
C GLY A 179 -10.49 -13.61 -9.22
N GLY A 180 -10.50 -14.48 -10.23
CA GLY A 180 -9.56 -14.44 -11.37
C GLY A 180 -9.98 -13.57 -12.55
N GLY A 181 -10.97 -12.69 -12.37
CA GLY A 181 -11.45 -11.77 -13.42
C GLY A 181 -10.88 -10.36 -13.29
N THR A 182 -11.40 -9.47 -14.14
CA THR A 182 -11.05 -8.03 -14.12
C THR A 182 -12.24 -7.21 -13.63
N LEU A 183 -11.99 -6.30 -12.69
CA LEU A 183 -12.92 -5.28 -12.24
C LEU A 183 -12.36 -3.89 -12.53
N ASN A 184 -13.13 -3.09 -13.26
CA ASN A 184 -12.84 -1.69 -13.54
C ASN A 184 -13.78 -0.81 -12.70
N LEU A 185 -13.23 0.12 -11.94
CA LEU A 185 -13.97 1.12 -11.18
C LEU A 185 -13.69 2.50 -11.78
N SER A 186 -14.76 3.24 -12.10
CA SER A 186 -14.68 4.64 -12.55
C SER A 186 -15.47 5.51 -11.59
N ALA A 187 -14.76 6.24 -10.74
CA ALA A 187 -15.32 7.03 -9.67
C ALA A 187 -15.36 8.52 -10.04
N ALA A 188 -16.41 8.93 -10.73
CA ALA A 188 -16.64 10.33 -11.04
C ALA A 188 -17.30 11.10 -9.87
N GLY A 189 -17.81 10.40 -8.87
CA GLY A 189 -18.35 10.96 -7.64
C GLY A 189 -17.28 11.36 -6.66
N LYS A 190 -16.65 10.38 -6.01
CA LYS A 190 -15.60 10.61 -5.01
C LYS A 190 -14.62 9.45 -4.99
N ASN A 191 -14.85 8.41 -4.16
CA ASN A 191 -13.92 7.31 -3.99
C ASN A 191 -14.22 6.13 -4.94
N GLY A 192 -13.19 5.37 -5.29
CA GLY A 192 -13.38 4.08 -5.97
C GLY A 192 -14.03 3.07 -5.03
N ILE A 193 -13.41 2.79 -3.90
CA ILE A 193 -13.95 1.94 -2.83
C ILE A 193 -13.87 2.70 -1.50
N LYS A 194 -14.96 2.68 -0.72
CA LYS A 194 -14.93 3.20 0.65
C LYS A 194 -15.42 2.14 1.63
N SER A 195 -14.56 1.75 2.59
CA SER A 195 -14.91 0.92 3.74
C SER A 195 -15.13 1.80 4.97
N GLY A 196 -16.11 1.44 5.81
CA GLY A 196 -16.49 2.23 6.97
C GLY A 196 -15.72 1.86 8.23
N THR A 197 -16.16 2.43 9.35
CA THR A 197 -15.59 2.23 10.68
C THR A 197 -16.24 1.03 11.42
N GLU A 198 -15.92 0.87 12.69
CA GLU A 198 -16.56 -0.11 13.56
C GLU A 198 -18.08 0.15 13.72
N ASN A 199 -18.86 -0.90 13.87
CA ASN A 199 -20.26 -0.83 14.23
C ASN A 199 -20.59 -1.81 15.37
N GLU A 200 -20.96 -1.30 16.54
CA GLU A 200 -21.38 -2.07 17.71
C GLU A 200 -20.38 -3.18 18.13
N GLY A 201 -19.07 -2.89 18.07
CA GLY A 201 -17.99 -3.83 18.43
C GLY A 201 -17.58 -4.77 17.30
N ARG A 202 -18.13 -4.58 16.10
CA ARG A 202 -17.70 -5.28 14.89
C ARG A 202 -16.84 -4.36 14.03
N GLU A 203 -15.57 -4.69 13.91
CA GLU A 203 -14.62 -3.98 13.06
C GLU A 203 -14.98 -4.15 11.58
N ALA A 204 -14.83 -3.07 10.82
CA ALA A 204 -14.89 -3.13 9.37
C ALA A 204 -13.55 -3.61 8.80
N SER A 205 -13.59 -4.29 7.68
CA SER A 205 -12.38 -4.68 6.95
C SER A 205 -12.64 -4.82 5.46
N LEU A 206 -11.64 -4.43 4.67
CA LEU A 206 -11.61 -4.68 3.24
C LEU A 206 -10.37 -5.53 2.91
N THR A 207 -10.59 -6.67 2.28
CA THR A 207 -9.50 -7.53 1.79
C THR A 207 -9.60 -7.66 0.27
N ILE A 208 -8.50 -7.40 -0.44
CA ILE A 208 -8.40 -7.47 -1.91
C ILE A 208 -7.38 -8.56 -2.26
N ARG A 209 -7.76 -9.49 -3.14
CA ARG A 209 -6.87 -10.57 -3.56
C ARG A 209 -7.25 -11.19 -4.91
N GLU A 210 -6.25 -11.71 -5.61
CA GLU A 210 -6.32 -12.57 -6.81
C GLU A 210 -6.80 -11.89 -8.09
N LEU A 211 -7.64 -10.85 -8.05
CA LEU A 211 -8.23 -10.21 -9.23
C LEU A 211 -7.27 -9.22 -9.91
N THR A 212 -7.65 -8.81 -11.11
CA THR A 212 -7.15 -7.57 -11.71
C THR A 212 -8.13 -6.45 -11.38
N LEU A 213 -7.68 -5.45 -10.63
CA LEU A 213 -8.46 -4.29 -10.20
C LEU A 213 -7.89 -3.02 -10.82
N ASN A 214 -8.68 -2.35 -11.65
CA ASN A 214 -8.33 -1.06 -12.22
C ASN A 214 -9.22 0.00 -11.60
N ILE A 215 -8.64 1.06 -11.03
CA ILE A 215 -9.38 2.15 -10.38
C ILE A 215 -8.95 3.48 -10.99
N ASP A 216 -9.93 4.23 -11.44
CA ASP A 216 -9.80 5.63 -11.83
C ASP A 216 -10.73 6.48 -10.94
N ALA A 217 -10.14 7.23 -10.00
CA ALA A 217 -10.84 8.04 -9.01
C ALA A 217 -10.26 9.47 -8.98
N PRO A 218 -10.52 10.28 -10.01
CA PRO A 218 -9.85 11.57 -10.17
C PRO A 218 -10.25 12.63 -9.13
N GLU A 219 -11.32 12.41 -8.37
CA GLU A 219 -11.85 13.39 -7.41
C GLU A 219 -11.36 13.16 -5.98
N ASN A 220 -10.91 11.94 -5.64
CA ASN A 220 -10.47 11.57 -4.28
C ASN A 220 -9.69 10.24 -4.30
N ASP A 221 -9.83 9.44 -3.23
CA ASP A 221 -9.09 8.21 -3.03
C ASP A 221 -9.56 7.09 -3.96
N ALA A 222 -8.63 6.30 -4.42
CA ALA A 222 -9.02 5.07 -5.12
C ALA A 222 -9.58 4.03 -4.13
N VAL A 223 -8.96 3.85 -2.98
CA VAL A 223 -9.47 3.02 -1.88
C VAL A 223 -9.28 3.76 -0.56
N ASN A 224 -10.40 3.99 0.15
CA ASN A 224 -10.42 4.61 1.47
C ASN A 224 -11.02 3.63 2.48
N ALA A 225 -10.25 3.18 3.45
CA ALA A 225 -10.71 2.32 4.53
C ALA A 225 -10.57 3.01 5.88
N GLU A 226 -11.68 3.15 6.61
CA GLU A 226 -11.67 3.79 7.92
C GLU A 226 -11.18 2.84 9.04
N GLN A 227 -10.74 1.58 8.72
CA GLN A 227 -10.17 0.65 9.69
C GLN A 227 -9.02 -0.18 9.11
N THR A 228 -9.30 -1.35 8.53
CA THR A 228 -8.27 -2.25 8.03
C THR A 228 -8.42 -2.48 6.53
N LEU A 229 -7.34 -2.21 5.80
CA LEU A 229 -7.20 -2.55 4.40
C LEU A 229 -6.10 -3.61 4.22
N ASN A 230 -6.46 -4.74 3.64
CA ASN A 230 -5.52 -5.79 3.27
C ASN A 230 -5.50 -5.95 1.74
N VAL A 231 -4.33 -5.81 1.12
CA VAL A 231 -4.10 -6.12 -0.29
C VAL A 231 -3.16 -7.33 -0.36
N GLU A 232 -3.75 -8.52 -0.34
CA GLU A 232 -2.98 -9.77 -0.17
C GLU A 232 -2.29 -10.21 -1.48
N SER A 233 -2.96 -10.04 -2.62
CA SER A 233 -2.46 -10.46 -3.94
C SER A 233 -3.27 -9.84 -5.08
N GLY A 234 -2.96 -10.20 -6.33
CA GLY A 234 -3.64 -9.70 -7.53
C GLY A 234 -2.84 -8.61 -8.23
N THR A 235 -3.48 -7.97 -9.19
CA THR A 235 -2.90 -6.84 -9.96
C THR A 235 -3.77 -5.61 -9.79
N LEU A 236 -3.21 -4.55 -9.24
CA LEU A 236 -3.89 -3.28 -9.03
C LEU A 236 -3.26 -2.21 -9.92
N ASN A 237 -4.07 -1.53 -10.74
CA ASN A 237 -3.67 -0.38 -11.54
C ASN A 237 -4.52 0.82 -11.08
N ILE A 238 -3.88 1.83 -10.52
CA ILE A 238 -4.54 2.91 -9.80
C ILE A 238 -4.15 4.27 -10.37
N SER A 239 -5.17 5.11 -10.53
CA SER A 239 -5.08 6.55 -10.72
C SER A 239 -6.05 7.21 -9.74
N ALA A 240 -5.56 8.08 -8.87
CA ALA A 240 -6.35 8.79 -7.86
C ALA A 240 -6.07 10.29 -7.89
N GLY A 241 -7.03 11.09 -7.46
CA GLY A 241 -6.88 12.53 -7.28
C GLY A 241 -6.29 12.88 -5.92
N ASP A 242 -6.53 12.02 -4.93
CA ASP A 242 -5.97 12.06 -3.59
C ASP A 242 -5.20 10.76 -3.34
N ASP A 243 -5.53 9.94 -2.34
CA ASP A 243 -4.74 8.78 -2.00
C ASP A 243 -5.06 7.56 -2.87
N ALA A 244 -4.02 6.78 -3.18
CA ALA A 244 -4.26 5.55 -3.93
C ALA A 244 -4.80 4.43 -3.02
N LEU A 245 -4.16 4.14 -1.90
CA LEU A 245 -4.60 3.17 -0.89
C LEU A 245 -4.46 3.80 0.50
N HIS A 246 -5.59 4.20 1.06
CA HIS A 246 -5.68 4.84 2.38
C HIS A 246 -6.34 3.92 3.41
N SER A 247 -5.81 3.93 4.62
CA SER A 247 -6.45 3.32 5.80
C SER A 247 -6.25 4.20 7.03
N ASP A 248 -7.32 4.57 7.73
CA ASP A 248 -7.19 5.35 8.98
C ASP A 248 -6.36 4.63 10.06
N TYR A 249 -6.32 3.28 10.05
CA TYR A 249 -5.56 2.50 11.04
C TYR A 249 -4.49 1.61 10.43
N THR A 250 -4.88 0.55 9.71
CA THR A 250 -3.91 -0.46 9.28
C THR A 250 -4.01 -0.75 7.79
N LEU A 251 -2.92 -0.51 7.08
CA LEU A 251 -2.72 -0.92 5.69
C LEU A 251 -1.70 -2.05 5.63
N ASN A 252 -2.12 -3.20 5.10
CA ASN A 252 -1.26 -4.37 4.90
C ASN A 252 -1.14 -4.69 3.41
N ILE A 253 0.10 -4.76 2.90
CA ILE A 253 0.42 -5.11 1.51
C ILE A 253 1.16 -6.45 1.47
N GLY A 254 0.58 -7.42 0.77
CA GLY A 254 1.11 -8.77 0.67
C GLY A 254 0.93 -9.59 1.94
N ALA A 255 1.62 -10.71 2.01
CA ALA A 255 1.75 -11.57 3.16
C ALA A 255 3.13 -12.21 3.18
N GLU A 256 3.58 -12.64 4.37
CA GLU A 256 4.87 -13.34 4.51
C GLU A 256 4.91 -14.59 3.62
N ASP A 257 6.09 -14.88 3.06
CA ASP A 257 6.35 -16.06 2.22
C ASP A 257 5.46 -16.19 0.96
N THR A 258 4.86 -15.09 0.50
CA THR A 258 4.08 -15.03 -0.76
C THR A 258 4.75 -14.11 -1.78
N ALA A 259 4.31 -14.20 -3.05
CA ALA A 259 4.72 -13.24 -4.07
C ALA A 259 4.10 -11.85 -3.85
N GLY A 260 2.97 -11.78 -3.15
CA GLY A 260 2.21 -10.56 -2.92
C GLY A 260 1.54 -10.01 -4.18
N PRO A 261 0.96 -8.79 -4.08
CA PRO A 261 0.32 -8.12 -5.20
C PRO A 261 1.33 -7.49 -6.17
N THR A 262 0.86 -7.21 -7.38
CA THR A 262 1.49 -6.25 -8.30
C THR A 262 0.67 -4.98 -8.28
N ILE A 263 1.24 -3.88 -7.81
CA ILE A 263 0.56 -2.59 -7.67
C ILE A 263 1.29 -1.57 -8.54
N THR A 264 0.53 -0.90 -9.40
CA THR A 264 1.02 0.23 -10.21
C THR A 264 0.15 1.44 -9.91
N ILE A 265 0.73 2.47 -9.33
CA ILE A 265 0.08 3.74 -9.04
C ILE A 265 0.67 4.79 -9.98
N SER A 266 -0.12 5.18 -10.98
CA SER A 266 0.33 6.06 -12.06
C SER A 266 0.26 7.54 -11.70
N THR A 267 -0.65 7.91 -10.80
CA THR A 267 -0.79 9.25 -10.21
C THR A 267 -1.62 9.17 -8.94
N CYS A 268 -1.27 9.97 -7.94
CA CYS A 268 -1.99 10.18 -6.68
C CYS A 268 -1.40 11.41 -5.97
N SER A 269 -2.02 11.84 -4.88
CA SER A 269 -1.36 12.67 -3.87
C SER A 269 -0.43 11.77 -3.08
N GLU A 270 -0.94 11.00 -2.14
CA GLU A 270 -0.19 9.99 -1.39
C GLU A 270 -0.50 8.59 -1.91
N ALA A 271 0.52 7.72 -1.95
CA ALA A 271 0.28 6.43 -2.61
C ALA A 271 -0.20 5.35 -1.65
N LEU A 272 0.47 5.14 -0.54
CA LEU A 272 0.11 4.18 0.50
C LEU A 272 0.09 4.91 1.84
N GLU A 273 -1.09 5.11 2.42
CA GLU A 273 -1.26 5.78 3.70
C GLU A 273 -1.91 4.87 4.74
N GLY A 274 -1.43 4.98 5.99
CA GLY A 274 -2.04 4.28 7.12
C GLY A 274 -1.30 4.54 8.43
N ALA A 275 -2.03 4.66 9.55
CA ALA A 275 -1.41 4.85 10.86
C ALA A 275 -0.41 3.74 11.21
N THR A 276 -0.70 2.52 10.79
CA THR A 276 0.25 1.39 10.73
C THR A 276 0.30 0.85 9.31
N LEU A 277 1.45 1.00 8.65
CA LEU A 277 1.66 0.56 7.28
C LEU A 277 2.65 -0.60 7.26
N ASN A 278 2.23 -1.74 6.70
CA ASN A 278 3.05 -2.95 6.61
C ASN A 278 3.16 -3.41 5.15
N VAL A 279 4.41 -3.59 4.68
CA VAL A 279 4.70 -4.20 3.38
C VAL A 279 5.45 -5.51 3.60
N PHE A 280 4.79 -6.63 3.39
CA PHE A 280 5.36 -7.97 3.55
C PHE A 280 5.95 -8.52 2.25
N SER A 281 5.30 -8.23 1.13
CA SER A 281 5.67 -8.75 -0.20
C SER A 281 4.96 -7.96 -1.31
N GLY A 282 5.30 -8.23 -2.56
CA GLY A 282 4.68 -7.63 -3.75
C GLY A 282 5.68 -6.91 -4.63
N THR A 283 5.20 -6.48 -5.80
CA THR A 283 5.91 -5.57 -6.70
C THR A 283 5.10 -4.28 -6.79
N ILE A 284 5.67 -3.18 -6.35
CA ILE A 284 4.98 -1.91 -6.16
C ILE A 284 5.72 -0.83 -6.94
N ASP A 285 5.04 -0.17 -7.86
CA ASP A 285 5.56 0.93 -8.67
C ASP A 285 4.69 2.16 -8.46
N ILE A 286 5.28 3.25 -7.96
CA ILE A 286 4.59 4.44 -7.47
C ILE A 286 5.08 5.68 -8.19
N THR A 287 4.11 6.50 -8.63
CA THR A 287 4.33 7.92 -8.97
C THR A 287 3.33 8.77 -8.20
N ALA A 288 3.83 9.57 -7.26
CA ALA A 288 3.05 10.44 -6.38
C ALA A 288 3.37 11.92 -6.61
N THR A 289 2.50 12.80 -6.11
CA THR A 289 2.72 14.25 -6.08
C THR A 289 2.98 14.78 -4.67
N ASP A 290 2.69 14.00 -3.66
CA ASP A 290 3.05 14.15 -2.26
C ASP A 290 3.77 12.86 -1.81
N ASP A 291 3.53 12.29 -0.63
CA ASP A 291 4.31 11.18 -0.11
C ASP A 291 4.05 9.85 -0.86
N CYS A 292 5.12 9.07 -1.07
CA CYS A 292 4.91 7.74 -1.66
C CYS A 292 4.35 6.74 -0.64
N LEU A 293 4.91 6.70 0.56
CA LEU A 293 4.43 5.91 1.69
C LEU A 293 4.33 6.84 2.90
N ASN A 294 3.16 6.89 3.53
CA ASN A 294 2.91 7.76 4.67
C ASN A 294 2.35 6.96 5.87
N ALA A 295 3.07 6.93 6.99
CA ALA A 295 2.57 6.35 8.23
C ALA A 295 2.09 7.48 9.15
N ALA A 296 0.90 7.97 8.88
CA ALA A 296 0.28 9.11 9.54
C ALA A 296 -1.23 8.93 9.71
N ASN A 297 -1.84 9.72 10.57
CA ASN A 297 -3.25 10.03 10.61
C ASN A 297 -3.47 11.23 11.55
N GLY A 298 -3.90 12.36 11.01
CA GLY A 298 -4.07 13.62 11.76
C GLY A 298 -5.19 13.60 12.81
N ASP A 299 -6.09 12.64 12.77
CA ASP A 299 -7.21 12.50 13.70
C ASP A 299 -6.86 11.60 14.93
N LEU A 300 -5.74 10.85 14.86
CA LEU A 300 -5.28 9.99 15.96
C LEU A 300 -4.31 10.74 16.86
N THR A 301 -4.59 10.72 18.16
CA THR A 301 -3.70 11.27 19.19
C THR A 301 -3.12 10.13 20.03
N ASP A 302 -1.85 10.25 20.43
CA ASP A 302 -1.15 9.24 21.24
C ASP A 302 -1.11 7.83 20.57
N TYR A 303 -1.06 7.79 19.23
CA TYR A 303 -0.93 6.56 18.45
C TYR A 303 0.54 6.28 18.14
N ASP A 304 0.96 5.03 18.23
CA ASP A 304 2.31 4.59 17.84
C ASP A 304 2.36 4.35 16.32
N PHE A 305 2.50 5.44 15.56
CA PHE A 305 2.65 5.35 14.10
C PHE A 305 3.85 4.50 13.71
N SER A 306 3.69 3.68 12.69
CA SER A 306 4.79 2.82 12.26
C SER A 306 4.67 2.40 10.79
N MET A 307 5.81 2.40 10.14
CA MET A 307 5.99 1.84 8.79
C MET A 307 6.95 0.66 8.88
N ASN A 308 6.50 -0.51 8.43
CA ASN A 308 7.26 -1.76 8.51
C ASN A 308 7.37 -2.40 7.13
N ILE A 309 8.58 -2.50 6.59
CA ILE A 309 8.85 -3.12 5.30
C ILE A 309 9.71 -4.36 5.54
N SER A 310 9.12 -5.54 5.39
CA SER A 310 9.82 -6.81 5.59
C SER A 310 10.12 -7.54 4.28
N GLY A 311 9.55 -7.10 3.15
CA GLY A 311 9.77 -7.71 1.85
C GLY A 311 9.26 -6.86 0.68
N GLY A 312 9.14 -7.48 -0.48
CA GLY A 312 8.67 -6.86 -1.71
C GLY A 312 9.75 -6.15 -2.54
N THR A 313 9.34 -5.69 -3.70
CA THR A 313 10.14 -4.83 -4.59
C THR A 313 9.37 -3.52 -4.76
N ILE A 314 9.94 -2.42 -4.28
CA ILE A 314 9.31 -1.11 -4.30
C ILE A 314 10.15 -0.16 -5.15
N THR A 315 9.54 0.41 -6.18
CA THR A 315 10.07 1.54 -6.93
C THR A 315 9.12 2.71 -6.72
N ALA A 316 9.59 3.77 -6.11
CA ALA A 316 8.76 4.92 -5.75
C ALA A 316 9.41 6.22 -6.17
N TYR A 317 8.60 7.11 -6.75
CA TYR A 317 8.99 8.47 -7.09
C TYR A 317 7.89 9.44 -6.67
N THR A 318 8.28 10.50 -5.97
CA THR A 318 7.41 11.66 -5.74
C THR A 318 7.98 12.95 -6.30
N SER A 319 7.08 13.80 -6.78
CA SER A 319 7.41 15.14 -7.28
C SER A 319 7.27 16.25 -6.24
N GLY A 320 6.65 15.98 -5.09
CA GLY A 320 6.29 16.98 -4.09
C GLY A 320 6.69 16.62 -2.66
N GLY A 321 6.18 15.55 -2.09
CA GLY A 321 6.41 15.14 -0.70
C GLY A 321 7.66 14.30 -0.47
N ASP A 322 7.64 13.54 0.61
CA ASP A 322 8.70 12.64 1.01
C ASP A 322 8.57 11.26 0.32
N GLY A 323 9.67 10.53 0.24
CA GLY A 323 9.62 9.19 -0.32
C GLY A 323 8.85 8.25 0.61
N PHE A 324 9.37 8.07 1.81
CA PHE A 324 8.73 7.35 2.91
C PHE A 324 8.72 8.29 4.11
N ASP A 325 7.53 8.68 4.56
CA ASP A 325 7.33 9.48 5.78
C ASP A 325 6.66 8.66 6.88
N SER A 326 7.11 8.81 8.11
CA SER A 326 6.48 8.20 9.27
C SER A 326 6.42 9.17 10.45
N ASN A 327 5.24 9.51 10.89
CA ASN A 327 5.02 10.24 12.15
C ASN A 327 5.41 9.41 13.39
N GLY A 328 6.06 8.28 13.20
CA GLY A 328 6.59 7.42 14.24
C GLY A 328 7.88 6.73 13.82
N SER A 329 7.90 5.40 13.73
CA SER A 329 9.09 4.64 13.35
C SER A 329 9.01 4.11 11.92
N LEU A 330 10.17 4.06 11.25
CA LEU A 330 10.34 3.35 9.98
C LEU A 330 11.29 2.16 10.18
N THR A 331 10.81 0.94 9.92
CA THR A 331 11.61 -0.28 9.99
C THR A 331 11.68 -0.97 8.64
N ILE A 332 12.90 -1.19 8.13
CA ILE A 332 13.15 -1.97 6.92
C ILE A 332 13.95 -3.21 7.31
N SER A 333 13.34 -4.38 7.22
CA SER A 333 13.97 -5.66 7.55
C SER A 333 14.18 -6.56 6.33
N GLY A 334 13.68 -6.17 5.15
CA GLY A 334 13.80 -6.94 3.92
C GLY A 334 13.40 -6.12 2.69
N GLY A 335 13.29 -6.80 1.55
CA GLY A 335 12.85 -6.22 0.28
C GLY A 335 13.97 -5.59 -0.56
N SER A 336 13.56 -5.09 -1.73
CA SER A 336 14.39 -4.33 -2.68
C SER A 336 13.71 -2.99 -2.95
N ILE A 337 14.27 -1.91 -2.43
CA ILE A 337 13.65 -0.59 -2.38
C ILE A 337 14.50 0.39 -3.21
N ALA A 338 13.85 1.11 -4.11
CA ALA A 338 14.39 2.26 -4.82
C ALA A 338 13.41 3.42 -4.69
N VAL A 339 13.68 4.36 -3.80
CA VAL A 339 12.84 5.52 -3.54
C VAL A 339 13.52 6.81 -3.97
N TRP A 340 12.76 7.66 -4.64
CA TRP A 340 13.24 8.90 -5.26
C TRP A 340 12.31 10.06 -4.93
N THR A 341 12.88 11.16 -4.49
CA THR A 341 12.14 12.41 -4.26
C THR A 341 12.64 13.50 -5.20
N ALA A 342 11.77 14.44 -5.54
CA ALA A 342 12.18 15.60 -6.32
C ALA A 342 13.38 16.31 -5.68
N ASN A 343 14.24 16.90 -6.50
CA ASN A 343 15.42 17.62 -6.02
C ASN A 343 15.05 18.97 -5.39
N THR A 344 14.37 18.92 -4.24
CA THR A 344 14.02 20.04 -3.38
C THR A 344 14.73 19.93 -2.04
N ALA A 345 14.84 21.03 -1.30
CA ALA A 345 15.54 21.03 -0.01
C ALA A 345 14.67 20.44 1.13
N ASP A 346 13.37 20.44 0.94
CA ASP A 346 12.40 20.10 1.99
C ASP A 346 11.96 18.63 1.91
N ASN A 347 12.10 17.97 0.75
CA ASN A 347 11.66 16.60 0.53
C ASN A 347 12.79 15.60 0.75
N GLN A 348 12.49 14.54 1.45
CA GLN A 348 13.45 13.51 1.86
C GLN A 348 13.04 12.14 1.30
N PRO A 349 13.99 11.34 0.80
CA PRO A 349 13.61 10.00 0.35
C PRO A 349 13.25 9.04 1.50
N LEU A 350 13.73 9.30 2.72
CA LEU A 350 13.34 8.59 3.94
C LEU A 350 13.24 9.63 5.07
N ASP A 351 12.08 9.72 5.71
CA ASP A 351 11.84 10.52 6.91
C ASP A 351 11.11 9.72 8.00
N ALA A 352 11.33 10.10 9.24
CA ALA A 352 10.62 9.58 10.39
C ALA A 352 10.81 10.50 11.60
N ASP A 353 9.74 10.76 12.34
CA ASP A 353 9.81 11.43 13.64
C ASP A 353 10.61 10.62 14.68
N GLY A 354 10.62 9.30 14.54
CA GLY A 354 11.34 8.35 15.37
C GLY A 354 12.67 7.90 14.78
N THR A 355 12.91 6.59 14.86
CA THR A 355 14.13 5.97 14.34
C THR A 355 13.83 5.26 13.02
N ILE A 356 14.68 5.50 12.02
CA ILE A 356 14.75 4.68 10.82
C ILE A 356 15.68 3.50 11.12
N THR A 357 15.13 2.30 11.19
CA THR A 357 15.87 1.06 11.48
C THR A 357 15.99 0.22 10.22
N ILE A 358 17.21 -0.10 9.80
CA ILE A 358 17.46 -0.96 8.62
C ILE A 358 18.24 -2.21 9.07
N THR A 359 17.58 -3.34 9.08
CA THR A 359 18.17 -4.63 9.50
C THR A 359 18.35 -5.62 8.35
N GLY A 360 17.80 -5.33 7.19
CA GLY A 360 17.86 -6.20 6.01
C GLY A 360 17.45 -5.48 4.73
N GLY A 361 17.41 -6.21 3.62
CA GLY A 361 17.04 -5.73 2.30
C GLY A 361 18.15 -4.95 1.57
N THR A 362 17.76 -4.42 0.41
CA THR A 362 18.56 -3.50 -0.39
C THR A 362 17.80 -2.20 -0.50
N VAL A 363 18.36 -1.09 -0.06
CA VAL A 363 17.72 0.22 -0.03
C VAL A 363 18.55 1.23 -0.83
N LEU A 364 18.01 1.73 -1.91
CA LEU A 364 18.46 2.94 -2.58
C LEU A 364 17.47 4.05 -2.27
N ALA A 365 17.96 5.15 -1.71
CA ALA A 365 17.15 6.32 -1.42
C ALA A 365 17.86 7.56 -2.00
N ALA A 366 17.22 8.28 -2.90
CA ALA A 366 17.85 9.38 -3.62
C ALA A 366 16.91 10.58 -3.80
N GLY A 367 17.48 11.80 -3.73
CA GLY A 367 16.69 13.02 -3.84
C GLY A 367 17.52 14.28 -3.71
N GLY A 368 16.87 15.36 -3.28
CA GLY A 368 17.52 16.67 -3.09
C GLY A 368 18.31 16.78 -1.79
N SER A 369 17.88 16.10 -0.74
CA SER A 369 18.39 16.25 0.62
C SER A 369 18.52 14.91 1.34
N ALA A 370 19.41 14.86 2.33
CA ALA A 370 19.55 13.74 3.26
C ALA A 370 18.51 13.77 4.39
N GLY A 371 17.73 14.83 4.45
CA GLY A 371 16.82 15.06 5.54
C GLY A 371 17.42 15.69 6.79
N MET A 372 16.56 15.99 7.74
CA MET A 372 16.90 16.63 8.99
C MET A 372 16.19 15.95 10.16
N GLY A 373 16.99 15.54 11.14
CA GLY A 373 16.44 15.25 12.46
C GLY A 373 16.21 13.80 12.80
N TYR A 374 16.08 12.89 11.85
CA TYR A 374 15.90 11.48 12.15
C TYR A 374 17.17 10.79 12.68
N THR A 375 16.97 9.70 13.40
CA THR A 375 18.04 8.78 13.79
C THR A 375 18.00 7.57 12.88
N LEU A 376 19.12 7.29 12.19
CA LEU A 376 19.30 6.05 11.43
C LEU A 376 20.02 5.02 12.30
N ASP A 377 19.52 3.80 12.36
CA ASP A 377 20.18 2.63 12.94
C ASP A 377 20.22 1.49 11.92
N ALA A 378 21.38 1.30 11.27
CA ALA A 378 21.56 0.29 10.23
C ALA A 378 22.51 -0.81 10.68
N SER A 379 22.01 -2.04 10.81
CA SER A 379 22.84 -3.20 11.16
C SER A 379 23.70 -3.73 10.02
N GLN A 380 23.35 -3.40 8.78
CA GLN A 380 24.14 -3.68 7.57
C GLN A 380 24.88 -2.43 7.09
N GLY A 381 25.84 -2.60 6.19
CA GLY A 381 26.64 -1.50 5.67
C GLY A 381 25.80 -0.53 4.82
N TYR A 382 26.10 0.75 4.93
CA TYR A 382 25.50 1.78 4.08
C TYR A 382 26.54 2.81 3.65
N VAL A 383 26.29 3.46 2.52
CA VAL A 383 27.10 4.55 1.99
C VAL A 383 26.20 5.71 1.58
N THR A 384 26.68 6.94 1.81
CA THR A 384 25.96 8.17 1.52
C THR A 384 26.79 9.09 0.64
N TYR A 385 26.19 9.60 -0.42
CA TYR A 385 26.81 10.57 -1.32
C TYR A 385 26.01 11.86 -1.33
N GLY A 386 26.66 13.01 -1.15
CA GLY A 386 25.99 14.32 -1.12
C GLY A 386 25.19 14.58 0.15
N GLY A 387 24.16 15.37 0.06
CA GLY A 387 23.19 15.60 1.13
C GLY A 387 23.52 16.69 2.15
N GLY A 388 24.63 17.42 1.98
CA GLY A 388 24.92 18.59 2.81
C GLY A 388 24.08 19.81 2.40
N MET A 389 23.56 20.58 3.37
CA MET A 389 22.98 21.90 3.12
C MET A 389 24.08 22.84 2.58
N GLY A 390 24.14 23.03 1.26
CA GLY A 390 25.08 23.92 0.59
C GLY A 390 25.39 23.51 -0.83
N ALA A 391 25.81 24.45 -1.65
CA ALA A 391 25.94 24.33 -3.11
C ALA A 391 26.97 23.30 -3.64
N ASP A 392 27.67 22.58 -2.80
CA ASP A 392 28.75 21.66 -3.16
C ASP A 392 28.37 20.16 -3.02
N SER A 393 27.12 19.77 -3.38
CA SER A 393 26.83 18.36 -3.52
C SER A 393 27.52 17.83 -4.78
N THR A 394 28.57 17.03 -4.58
CA THR A 394 29.33 16.42 -5.69
C THR A 394 28.61 15.21 -6.30
N ALA A 395 27.62 14.65 -5.62
CA ALA A 395 26.81 13.56 -6.12
C ALA A 395 25.61 14.12 -6.92
N ARG A 396 25.80 14.36 -8.20
CA ARG A 396 24.71 14.79 -9.10
C ARG A 396 24.35 13.69 -10.06
N LEU A 397 23.23 13.01 -9.77
CA LEU A 397 22.54 12.22 -10.77
C LEU A 397 21.61 13.12 -11.57
N THR A 398 21.56 12.91 -12.87
CA THR A 398 20.62 13.57 -13.76
C THR A 398 19.52 12.60 -14.13
N LYS A 399 18.27 13.03 -14.14
CA LYS A 399 17.13 12.22 -14.57
C LYS A 399 17.45 11.46 -15.87
N ASP A 400 16.99 10.23 -15.95
CA ASP A 400 17.17 9.28 -17.07
C ASP A 400 18.64 8.85 -17.32
N SER A 401 19.59 9.26 -16.48
CA SER A 401 20.98 8.80 -16.59
C SER A 401 21.17 7.43 -15.93
N ALA A 402 21.89 6.55 -16.62
CA ALA A 402 22.36 5.30 -16.01
C ALA A 402 23.49 5.60 -15.01
N PHE A 403 23.44 4.96 -13.85
CA PHE A 403 24.45 5.08 -12.81
C PHE A 403 24.80 3.73 -12.19
N ALA A 404 25.94 3.66 -11.52
CA ALA A 404 26.37 2.48 -10.78
C ALA A 404 27.08 2.88 -9.49
N ILE A 405 27.01 1.99 -8.50
CA ILE A 405 27.83 2.03 -7.30
C ILE A 405 28.78 0.83 -7.38
N THR A 406 30.09 1.08 -7.23
CA THR A 406 31.12 0.05 -7.29
C THR A 406 31.92 0.00 -6.00
N ASP A 407 32.38 -1.20 -5.61
CA ASP A 407 33.29 -1.39 -4.50
C ASP A 407 34.74 -0.92 -4.84
N ALA A 408 35.62 -0.95 -3.88
CA ALA A 408 37.04 -0.58 -4.06
C ALA A 408 37.81 -1.49 -5.08
N SER A 409 37.28 -2.67 -5.40
CA SER A 409 37.83 -3.58 -6.41
C SER A 409 37.26 -3.29 -7.83
N GLY A 410 36.29 -2.39 -7.96
CA GLY A 410 35.61 -2.06 -9.19
C GLY A 410 34.44 -2.98 -9.53
N ASN A 411 34.00 -3.85 -8.62
CA ASN A 411 32.79 -4.65 -8.82
C ASN A 411 31.54 -3.79 -8.61
N THR A 412 30.56 -3.91 -9.49
CA THR A 412 29.27 -3.22 -9.34
C THR A 412 28.44 -3.89 -8.25
N VAL A 413 28.08 -3.14 -7.21
CA VAL A 413 27.17 -3.57 -6.14
C VAL A 413 25.74 -3.08 -6.38
N TYR A 414 25.58 -1.98 -7.13
CA TYR A 414 24.28 -1.49 -7.58
C TYR A 414 24.39 -0.85 -8.96
N ASN A 415 23.33 -0.98 -9.77
CA ASN A 415 23.17 -0.21 -11.00
C ASN A 415 21.68 0.11 -11.23
N GLY A 416 21.41 1.26 -11.82
CA GLY A 416 20.05 1.73 -12.09
C GLY A 416 20.01 2.91 -13.04
N THR A 417 18.80 3.41 -13.22
CA THR A 417 18.51 4.66 -13.94
C THR A 417 17.90 5.65 -12.96
N ALA A 418 18.39 6.88 -12.95
CA ALA A 418 17.87 7.93 -12.09
C ALA A 418 16.46 8.35 -12.53
N LEU A 419 15.49 8.31 -11.61
CA LEU A 419 14.10 8.71 -11.88
C LEU A 419 13.92 10.23 -11.84
N CYS A 420 14.81 10.94 -11.16
CA CYS A 420 14.84 12.40 -11.10
C CYS A 420 16.29 12.89 -10.99
N ASP A 421 16.49 14.21 -11.03
CA ASP A 421 17.75 14.83 -10.64
C ASP A 421 17.94 14.62 -9.13
N ALA A 422 19.11 14.15 -8.70
CA ALA A 422 19.40 13.90 -7.28
C ALA A 422 20.77 14.44 -6.87
N ASN A 423 20.81 15.15 -5.75
CA ASN A 423 22.02 15.63 -5.10
C ASN A 423 22.44 14.77 -3.91
N TYR A 424 21.56 13.88 -3.47
CA TYR A 424 21.72 12.94 -2.39
C TYR A 424 21.45 11.53 -2.88
N VAL A 425 22.31 10.58 -2.50
CA VAL A 425 22.12 9.14 -2.73
C VAL A 425 22.57 8.39 -1.49
N PHE A 426 21.65 7.61 -0.94
CA PHE A 426 21.89 6.66 0.13
C PHE A 426 21.78 5.25 -0.45
N TYR A 427 22.70 4.37 -0.12
CA TYR A 427 22.65 2.98 -0.51
C TYR A 427 23.03 2.09 0.68
N CYS A 428 22.16 1.16 1.03
CA CYS A 428 22.31 0.22 2.14
C CYS A 428 21.98 -1.18 1.66
N ALA A 429 22.91 -2.13 1.88
CA ALA A 429 22.73 -3.53 1.48
C ALA A 429 23.65 -4.47 2.26
N GLN A 430 23.32 -5.76 2.24
CA GLN A 430 24.07 -6.78 2.98
C GLN A 430 25.51 -6.95 2.49
N ASP A 431 25.80 -6.68 1.22
CA ASP A 431 27.13 -6.78 0.60
C ASP A 431 27.97 -5.51 0.75
N VAL A 432 27.43 -4.46 1.36
CA VAL A 432 28.19 -3.25 1.71
C VAL A 432 28.98 -3.50 3.01
N THR A 433 30.31 -3.43 2.90
CA THR A 433 31.22 -3.65 4.03
C THR A 433 31.64 -2.32 4.64
N ALA A 434 31.44 -2.15 5.94
CA ALA A 434 31.87 -0.94 6.66
C ALA A 434 33.38 -0.70 6.51
N ASP A 435 33.78 0.55 6.61
CA ASP A 435 35.17 1.03 6.44
C ASP A 435 35.77 0.78 5.04
N SER A 436 34.95 0.38 4.06
CA SER A 436 35.37 0.21 2.66
C SER A 436 34.85 1.36 1.80
N ASP A 437 35.62 1.72 0.79
CA ASP A 437 35.24 2.81 -0.13
C ASP A 437 34.33 2.29 -1.26
N TYR A 438 33.31 3.06 -1.55
CA TYR A 438 32.37 2.84 -2.65
C TYR A 438 32.28 4.08 -3.55
N THR A 439 32.23 3.85 -4.84
CA THR A 439 32.26 4.91 -5.84
C THR A 439 30.96 4.97 -6.64
N LEU A 440 30.30 6.14 -6.62
CA LEU A 440 29.16 6.45 -7.46
C LEU A 440 29.64 6.97 -8.83
N THR A 441 29.12 6.37 -9.90
CA THR A 441 29.53 6.71 -11.28
C THR A 441 28.33 6.88 -12.19
N THR A 442 28.48 7.71 -13.25
CA THR A 442 27.58 7.73 -14.40
C THR A 442 28.42 7.51 -15.68
N GLY A 443 28.14 6.42 -16.40
CA GLY A 443 29.01 5.95 -17.47
C GLY A 443 30.44 5.73 -16.97
N SER A 444 31.43 6.43 -17.57
CA SER A 444 32.83 6.39 -17.15
C SER A 444 33.21 7.52 -16.16
N THR A 445 32.28 8.35 -15.76
CA THR A 445 32.54 9.50 -14.89
C THR A 445 32.32 9.15 -13.43
N THR A 446 33.32 9.31 -12.57
CA THR A 446 33.15 9.26 -11.12
C THR A 446 32.46 10.54 -10.65
N LEU A 447 31.34 10.38 -9.95
CA LEU A 447 30.62 11.50 -9.34
C LEU A 447 31.11 11.72 -7.91
N ALA A 448 31.21 10.66 -7.12
CA ALA A 448 31.67 10.73 -5.73
C ALA A 448 32.25 9.38 -5.27
N THR A 449 33.09 9.41 -4.25
CA THR A 449 33.54 8.24 -3.48
C THR A 449 33.29 8.52 -2.01
N ALA A 450 32.75 7.53 -1.30
CA ALA A 450 32.48 7.61 0.13
C ALA A 450 32.80 6.29 0.83
N THR A 451 33.18 6.39 2.11
CA THR A 451 33.48 5.23 2.95
C THR A 451 32.19 4.75 3.63
N ALA A 452 31.90 3.47 3.51
CA ALA A 452 30.72 2.86 4.10
C ALA A 452 30.77 2.83 5.63
N GLN A 453 29.59 2.90 6.25
CA GLN A 453 29.37 2.92 7.69
C GLN A 453 28.38 1.83 8.11
N THR A 454 28.25 1.59 9.41
CA THR A 454 27.20 0.76 10.05
C THR A 454 26.81 1.39 11.38
N GLY A 455 25.70 0.93 11.97
CA GLY A 455 25.22 1.35 13.28
C GLY A 455 24.46 2.66 13.27
N THR A 456 24.40 3.29 14.43
CA THR A 456 23.56 4.46 14.64
C THR A 456 24.24 5.75 14.16
N SER A 457 23.55 6.51 13.33
CA SER A 457 23.95 7.86 12.94
C SER A 457 22.77 8.82 13.14
N ARG A 458 23.07 10.11 13.28
CA ARG A 458 22.07 11.17 13.26
C ARG A 458 22.28 12.02 12.02
N ALA A 459 21.22 12.21 11.25
CA ALA A 459 21.21 13.26 10.24
C ALA A 459 21.34 14.61 10.97
N SER A 460 22.53 15.22 10.95
CA SER A 460 22.75 16.53 11.57
C SER A 460 22.82 17.61 10.52
N PHE A 461 22.28 18.78 10.85
CA PHE A 461 22.62 20.02 10.15
C PHE A 461 24.11 20.07 9.91
N GLY A 462 24.54 20.18 8.66
CA GLY A 462 25.92 20.32 8.29
C GLY A 462 26.60 21.41 9.13
N GLY A 463 27.27 21.00 10.20
CA GLY A 463 28.06 21.88 11.02
C GLY A 463 29.19 22.43 10.20
N MET A 464 29.36 23.74 10.20
CA MET A 464 30.55 24.43 9.70
C MET A 464 31.80 23.68 10.12
N GLY A 465 32.67 23.38 9.15
CA GLY A 465 33.87 22.60 9.30
C GLY A 465 34.66 22.90 10.57
N GLY A 466 34.90 21.87 11.33
CA GLY A 466 35.82 21.88 12.45
C GLY A 466 36.64 20.60 12.40
N GLY A 467 37.91 20.75 12.00
CA GLY A 467 38.88 19.67 11.86
C GLY A 467 38.96 18.78 13.09
N GLN A 468 39.18 17.50 12.82
CA GLN A 468 39.61 16.51 13.79
C GLN A 468 40.74 17.02 14.67
N ASN A 469 40.52 17.03 15.95
CA ASN A 469 41.57 16.68 16.93
C ASN A 469 40.86 16.25 18.22
N GLY A 470 41.05 15.00 18.57
CA GLY A 470 40.57 14.42 19.81
C GLY A 470 41.05 15.21 21.04
N MET A 471 40.07 15.63 21.84
CA MET A 471 40.30 15.97 23.24
C MET A 471 39.14 15.40 24.06
N THR A 472 39.43 14.42 24.85
CA THR A 472 38.65 13.97 26.02
C THR A 472 38.36 15.16 26.91
N PRO A 473 37.11 15.38 27.39
CA PRO A 473 36.83 16.39 28.39
C PRO A 473 37.45 15.96 29.74
N PRO A 474 38.03 16.90 30.51
CA PRO A 474 38.42 16.60 31.88
C PRO A 474 37.20 16.59 32.79
N ASP A 475 37.15 15.58 33.68
CA ASP A 475 36.24 15.51 34.80
C ASP A 475 36.36 16.72 35.76
N GLY A 476 35.21 17.24 36.13
CA GLY A 476 35.06 17.95 37.42
C GLY A 476 34.68 19.42 37.38
N ALA A 477 33.54 19.67 37.94
CA ALA A 477 33.14 20.77 38.83
C ALA A 477 31.94 21.65 38.43
N ASN A 478 30.90 21.45 39.22
CA ASN A 478 29.97 22.47 39.80
C ASN A 478 29.22 23.45 38.88
N GLY A 479 27.93 23.24 38.94
CA GLY A 479 26.78 24.10 38.86
C GLY A 479 26.96 25.62 38.76
N GLN A 480 26.48 26.16 37.63
CA GLN A 480 25.90 27.51 37.57
C GLN A 480 24.91 27.57 36.40
N THR A 481 23.68 27.93 36.72
CA THR A 481 22.61 28.30 35.80
C THR A 481 23.03 29.49 34.92
N PRO A 482 22.80 29.45 33.61
CA PRO A 482 23.00 30.62 32.74
C PRO A 482 21.92 31.70 33.00
N PRO A 483 22.26 32.99 32.93
CA PRO A 483 21.30 34.07 33.12
C PRO A 483 20.37 34.22 31.90
N ALA A 484 19.11 34.53 32.17
CA ALA A 484 18.09 34.84 31.17
C ALA A 484 18.50 36.07 30.33
N MET A 485 18.57 35.89 29.01
CA MET A 485 18.71 37.01 28.09
C MET A 485 17.34 37.59 27.76
N ASN A 486 17.05 38.78 28.34
CA ASN A 486 16.02 39.68 27.85
C ASN A 486 16.58 40.42 26.62
N GLY A 487 16.06 40.15 25.44
CA GLY A 487 16.36 40.89 24.24
C GLY A 487 15.09 41.10 23.41
N SER A 488 14.56 42.31 23.46
CA SER A 488 13.41 42.75 22.65
C SER A 488 13.78 42.76 21.17
N ALA A 489 12.99 42.12 20.36
CA ALA A 489 13.07 42.21 18.90
C ALA A 489 12.47 43.54 18.40
N PRO A 490 13.07 44.21 17.38
CA PRO A 490 12.48 45.40 16.77
C PRO A 490 11.35 45.01 15.80
N GLY A 491 10.22 45.69 15.92
CA GLY A 491 9.06 45.51 15.05
C GLY A 491 9.33 45.92 13.59
N GLY A 492 9.01 45.03 12.67
CA GLY A 492 8.83 45.31 11.26
C GLY A 492 7.36 45.16 10.90
N GLN A 493 6.75 46.24 10.37
CA GLN A 493 5.38 46.27 9.89
C GLN A 493 5.22 45.43 8.64
N ALA A 494 4.23 44.55 8.61
CA ALA A 494 3.73 43.89 7.40
C ALA A 494 2.71 44.82 6.69
N PRO A 495 2.63 44.81 5.36
CA PRO A 495 1.61 45.54 4.60
C PRO A 495 0.29 44.76 4.59
N ASP A 496 -0.80 45.53 4.76
CA ASP A 496 -2.19 45.08 4.66
C ASP A 496 -2.56 44.55 3.27
N GLY A 497 -3.36 43.48 3.24
CA GLY A 497 -4.32 43.26 2.18
C GLY A 497 -4.43 41.86 1.61
N GLN A 498 -5.27 40.98 2.10
CA GLN A 498 -6.52 40.54 1.48
C GLN A 498 -7.14 39.38 2.28
N GLN A 499 -8.47 39.47 2.50
CA GLN A 499 -9.28 38.47 3.16
C GLN A 499 -9.36 37.19 2.30
N GLY A 500 -8.90 36.08 2.86
CA GLY A 500 -9.20 34.73 2.41
C GLY A 500 -10.21 34.10 3.39
N GLY A 501 -11.24 33.47 2.86
CA GLY A 501 -12.33 32.88 3.63
C GLY A 501 -11.86 31.75 4.55
N THR A 502 -12.53 31.61 5.67
CA THR A 502 -12.42 30.50 6.62
C THR A 502 -12.78 29.18 5.93
N PRO A 503 -11.96 28.13 6.11
CA PRO A 503 -12.36 26.77 5.73
C PRO A 503 -13.58 26.31 6.55
N PRO A 504 -14.44 25.44 6.01
CA PRO A 504 -15.56 24.90 6.76
C PRO A 504 -15.07 24.01 7.91
N GLU A 505 -15.68 24.17 9.08
CA GLU A 505 -15.41 23.34 10.26
C GLU A 505 -15.76 21.87 9.95
N LYS A 506 -14.80 20.98 10.12
CA LYS A 506 -14.97 19.53 10.09
C LYS A 506 -15.87 19.09 11.26
N PRO A 507 -16.82 18.16 11.07
CA PRO A 507 -17.66 17.70 12.19
C PRO A 507 -16.81 16.96 13.21
N THR A 508 -16.84 17.41 14.46
CA THR A 508 -16.22 16.76 15.60
C THR A 508 -17.02 15.53 16.02
N GLY A 509 -16.69 14.38 15.46
CA GLY A 509 -17.08 13.08 16.02
C GLY A 509 -15.95 12.58 16.91
N THR A 510 -16.20 12.48 18.22
CA THR A 510 -15.27 11.84 19.16
C THR A 510 -15.24 10.34 18.88
N LEU A 511 -14.16 9.87 18.27
CA LEU A 511 -13.86 8.44 18.18
C LEU A 511 -13.41 7.96 19.57
N SER A 512 -14.29 7.26 20.30
CA SER A 512 -13.95 6.57 21.54
C SER A 512 -13.88 5.08 21.25
N GLY A 513 -12.73 4.59 20.86
CA GLY A 513 -12.44 3.17 20.71
C GLY A 513 -10.96 2.92 20.93
N ASN A 514 -10.62 1.86 21.65
CA ASN A 514 -9.23 1.43 21.77
C ASN A 514 -8.80 0.85 20.43
N PRO A 515 -7.53 1.06 20.00
CA PRO A 515 -7.01 0.45 18.78
C PRO A 515 -7.09 -1.08 18.84
N PRO A 516 -7.33 -1.77 17.71
CA PRO A 516 -7.35 -3.23 17.67
C PRO A 516 -6.01 -3.80 18.12
N GLN A 517 -6.06 -4.69 19.12
CA GLN A 517 -4.88 -5.43 19.56
C GLN A 517 -4.59 -6.55 18.56
N MET A 518 -3.39 -6.57 18.01
CA MET A 518 -2.91 -7.69 17.19
C MET A 518 -3.02 -9.00 17.96
N PRO A 519 -3.46 -10.11 17.34
CA PRO A 519 -3.46 -11.42 17.98
C PRO A 519 -2.04 -11.81 18.38
N ALA A 520 -1.85 -12.20 19.65
CA ALA A 520 -0.57 -12.63 20.18
C ALA A 520 -0.06 -13.84 19.38
N GLN A 521 1.12 -13.72 18.79
CA GLN A 521 1.83 -14.86 18.20
C GLN A 521 2.12 -15.89 19.27
N ASN A 522 1.47 -17.05 19.17
CA ASN A 522 1.79 -18.21 19.99
C ASN A 522 3.12 -18.80 19.50
N ASN A 523 4.20 -18.50 20.18
CA ASN A 523 5.45 -19.23 20.08
C ASN A 523 5.24 -20.66 20.61
N ALA A 524 4.90 -21.59 19.72
CA ALA A 524 4.94 -23.01 20.03
C ALA A 524 6.38 -23.49 20.00
N THR A 525 7.03 -23.52 21.16
CA THR A 525 8.26 -24.27 21.38
C THR A 525 7.99 -25.75 21.16
N SER A 526 8.52 -26.30 20.08
CA SER A 526 8.53 -27.76 19.85
C SER A 526 9.45 -28.41 20.87
N GLN A 527 8.87 -29.11 21.86
CA GLN A 527 9.59 -30.10 22.64
C GLN A 527 9.63 -31.41 21.85
N ALA A 528 10.83 -31.87 21.54
CA ALA A 528 11.09 -33.18 21.01
C ALA A 528 10.83 -34.23 22.11
N GLU A 529 9.79 -35.03 21.97
CA GLU A 529 9.62 -36.28 22.76
C GLU A 529 10.47 -37.37 22.14
N THR A 530 11.47 -37.83 22.92
CA THR A 530 12.17 -39.08 22.70
C THR A 530 11.30 -40.24 23.22
N THR A 531 10.75 -41.06 22.34
CA THR A 531 10.21 -42.37 22.72
C THR A 531 11.32 -43.39 22.77
N ALA A 532 11.57 -43.94 23.98
CA ALA A 532 12.33 -45.17 24.17
C ALA A 532 11.42 -46.37 24.09
N ASP A 533 11.93 -47.45 23.47
CA ASP A 533 11.34 -48.75 23.34
C ASP A 533 10.94 -49.42 24.67
N VAL A 534 9.82 -50.09 24.69
CA VAL A 534 9.63 -51.53 25.07
C VAL A 534 8.45 -52.08 24.30
#